data_f2d9356621f984578c8deba8a9c6e02e
#
_entry.id   f2d9356621f984578c8deba8a9c6e02e
#
_cell.length_a   1.000
_cell.length_b   1.000
_cell.length_c   1.000
_cell.angle_alpha   90.00
_cell.angle_beta   90.00
_cell.angle_gamma   90.00
#
_symmetry.space_group_name_H-M   'P 1'
#
loop_
_entity.id
_entity.type
_entity.pdbx_description
1 polymer ?
#
loop_
_entity_poly.entity_id
_entity_poly.type
_entity_poly.pdbx_seq_one_letter_code
_entity_poly.pdbx_strand_id
1 'polypeptide(L)'
;MTILKTFRGAKAALSRPFAKEIILPRTLYGFVFRASGWHQLATAILSIVLFTAGTIPLEVQRRIVNAATENGSYRTIALLVLIYVLLALTEGAVKLVLNIYSSWIGEAAVRWLRLQVFEASRTSVTGDSMMTSEGVQLSIILAEAEPVGGFVGTSISEPLLQIGILTAVCGYLVYLQPLITIIVITIFLPQSGFVPIMQAAINRRVGKRIGIMRNVSEDIVQMGHAIDTDGHQASRIGDVFRINMSIYKIKFTMNFMMNLMTQMGYAGIFALGGYFVVTGKTEIGTVVAFVSGLSKINDPWGDLVNWYRDLRVTQVKYGLIYNSAQVGTASAGELPGASPCLEAHS
;
A
#
# COMPACT_ATOMS: atom_id res chain seq x y z
N MET A 1 3.76 26.04 15.50
CA MET A 1 2.72 26.13 16.56
C MET A 1 1.33 25.68 16.08
N THR A 2 1.01 25.81 14.80
CA THR A 2 -0.28 25.40 14.20
C THR A 2 -0.42 23.87 14.09
N ILE A 3 0.64 23.12 13.74
CA ILE A 3 0.66 21.66 13.62
C ILE A 3 0.33 20.97 14.96
N LEU A 4 0.84 21.49 16.08
CA LEU A 4 0.53 20.98 17.43
C LEU A 4 -0.93 21.19 17.86
N LYS A 5 -1.61 22.25 17.37
CA LYS A 5 -3.03 22.48 17.61
C LYS A 5 -3.91 21.49 16.83
N THR A 6 -3.49 21.11 15.61
CA THR A 6 -4.19 20.10 14.80
C THR A 6 -4.11 18.71 15.46
N PHE A 7 -2.96 18.36 16.06
CA PHE A 7 -2.80 17.12 16.86
C PHE A 7 -3.66 17.11 18.14
N ARG A 8 -3.88 18.27 18.79
CA ARG A 8 -4.79 18.36 19.94
C ARG A 8 -6.27 18.22 19.53
N GLY A 9 -6.68 18.78 18.40
CA GLY A 9 -8.02 18.62 17.85
C GLY A 9 -8.34 17.17 17.46
N ALA A 10 -7.35 16.45 16.89
CA ALA A 10 -7.45 15.03 16.60
C ALA A 10 -7.61 14.15 17.85
N LYS A 11 -6.94 14.53 18.96
CA LYS A 11 -7.10 13.84 20.25
C LYS A 11 -8.52 13.98 20.82
N ALA A 12 -9.15 15.14 20.63
CA ALA A 12 -10.53 15.41 21.06
C ALA A 12 -11.58 14.72 20.17
N ALA A 13 -11.30 14.53 18.88
CA ALA A 13 -12.17 13.78 17.96
C ALA A 13 -12.17 12.28 18.25
N LEU A 14 -11.05 11.73 18.74
CA LEU A 14 -10.91 10.33 19.16
C LEU A 14 -11.45 10.04 20.57
N SER A 15 -11.78 11.07 21.36
CA SER A 15 -12.35 10.94 22.72
C SER A 15 -13.87 11.05 22.76
N ARG A 16 -14.57 11.08 21.62
CA ARG A 16 -16.05 11.03 21.63
C ARG A 16 -16.49 9.70 22.25
N PRO A 17 -17.43 9.71 23.21
CA PRO A 17 -17.97 8.49 23.77
C PRO A 17 -18.59 7.68 22.63
N PHE A 18 -18.10 6.43 22.47
CA PHE A 18 -18.55 5.51 21.42
C PHE A 18 -20.06 5.30 21.54
N ALA A 19 -20.78 5.61 20.49
CA ALA A 19 -22.21 5.32 20.40
C ALA A 19 -22.45 3.81 20.56
N LYS A 20 -23.51 3.48 21.27
CA LYS A 20 -23.91 2.15 21.76
C LYS A 20 -24.23 1.14 20.65
N GLU A 21 -24.20 1.52 19.38
CA GLU A 21 -24.45 0.63 18.23
C GLU A 21 -23.17 0.46 17.40
N ILE A 22 -22.73 -0.80 17.26
CA ILE A 22 -21.63 -1.22 16.42
C ILE A 22 -22.13 -1.19 14.97
N ILE A 23 -22.08 -0.04 14.33
CA ILE A 23 -22.41 0.09 12.91
C ILE A 23 -21.12 0.16 12.11
N LEU A 24 -20.54 -1.02 11.82
CA LEU A 24 -19.47 -1.13 10.81
C LEU A 24 -20.08 -0.88 9.41
N PRO A 25 -19.49 0.00 8.59
CA PRO A 25 -19.95 0.20 7.23
C PRO A 25 -19.79 -1.07 6.40
N ARG A 26 -20.73 -1.32 5.50
CA ARG A 26 -20.74 -2.53 4.65
C ARG A 26 -19.56 -2.62 3.69
N THR A 27 -18.96 -1.49 3.34
CA THR A 27 -17.86 -1.39 2.38
C THR A 27 -16.58 -0.91 3.05
N LEU A 28 -15.42 -1.41 2.58
CA LEU A 28 -14.11 -0.96 3.05
C LEU A 28 -13.92 0.56 2.91
N TYR A 29 -14.30 1.17 1.80
CA TYR A 29 -14.20 2.61 1.63
C TYR A 29 -15.15 3.41 2.54
N GLY A 30 -16.34 2.88 2.82
CA GLY A 30 -17.21 3.44 3.85
C GLY A 30 -16.56 3.45 5.22
N PHE A 31 -15.82 2.39 5.56
CA PHE A 31 -15.00 2.30 6.77
C PHE A 31 -13.86 3.33 6.74
N VAL A 32 -13.10 3.43 5.65
CA VAL A 32 -12.01 4.41 5.47
C VAL A 32 -12.50 5.83 5.75
N PHE A 33 -13.59 6.26 5.09
CA PHE A 33 -14.12 7.61 5.27
C PHE A 33 -14.68 7.83 6.67
N ARG A 34 -15.28 6.82 7.29
CA ARG A 34 -15.81 6.94 8.66
C ARG A 34 -14.70 6.99 9.72
N ALA A 35 -13.64 6.22 9.53
CA ALA A 35 -12.52 6.17 10.46
C ALA A 35 -11.59 7.38 10.36
N SER A 36 -11.40 7.93 9.16
CA SER A 36 -10.38 8.96 8.92
C SER A 36 -10.92 10.31 8.40
N GLY A 37 -12.13 10.38 7.80
CA GLY A 37 -12.81 11.64 7.42
C GLY A 37 -11.90 12.70 6.78
N TRP A 38 -11.81 13.88 7.42
CA TRP A 38 -10.96 15.01 6.99
C TRP A 38 -9.47 14.68 6.86
N HIS A 39 -8.98 13.68 7.58
CA HIS A 39 -7.57 13.28 7.51
C HIS A 39 -7.18 12.75 6.12
N GLN A 40 -8.12 12.13 5.37
CA GLN A 40 -7.88 11.70 3.99
C GLN A 40 -7.65 12.89 3.04
N LEU A 41 -8.36 14.01 3.25
CA LEU A 41 -8.12 15.22 2.47
C LEU A 41 -6.72 15.79 2.75
N ALA A 42 -6.29 15.79 4.01
CA ALA A 42 -4.96 16.27 4.38
C ALA A 42 -3.84 15.40 3.75
N THR A 43 -3.98 14.06 3.77
CA THR A 43 -3.02 13.17 3.09
C THR A 43 -3.06 13.36 1.58
N ALA A 44 -4.22 13.59 0.97
CA ALA A 44 -4.34 13.88 -0.45
C ALA A 44 -3.62 15.19 -0.83
N ILE A 45 -3.79 16.26 -0.06
CA ILE A 45 -3.08 17.52 -0.27
C ILE A 45 -1.56 17.33 -0.13
N LEU A 46 -1.11 16.61 0.90
CA LEU A 46 0.32 16.30 1.07
C LEU A 46 0.87 15.49 -0.09
N SER A 47 0.10 14.53 -0.62
CA SER A 47 0.50 13.74 -1.80
C SER A 47 0.63 14.63 -3.04
N ILE A 48 -0.31 15.58 -3.25
CA ILE A 48 -0.25 16.55 -4.35
C ILE A 48 1.00 17.43 -4.23
N VAL A 49 1.27 17.96 -3.05
CA VAL A 49 2.48 18.77 -2.80
C VAL A 49 3.73 17.94 -3.06
N LEU A 50 3.75 16.67 -2.62
CA LEU A 50 4.90 15.79 -2.75
C LEU A 50 5.21 15.45 -4.21
N PHE A 51 4.22 15.03 -5.02
CA PHE A 51 4.51 14.69 -6.41
C PHE A 51 4.86 15.93 -7.26
N THR A 52 4.28 17.09 -6.93
CA THR A 52 4.61 18.36 -7.60
C THR A 52 6.04 18.78 -7.23
N ALA A 53 6.38 18.82 -5.93
CA ALA A 53 7.72 19.13 -5.46
C ALA A 53 8.78 18.16 -6.02
N GLY A 54 8.45 16.88 -6.13
CA GLY A 54 9.35 15.85 -6.67
C GLY A 54 9.64 15.97 -8.17
N THR A 55 8.81 16.69 -8.95
CA THR A 55 9.02 16.89 -10.39
C THR A 55 9.94 18.10 -10.67
N ILE A 56 9.91 19.13 -9.83
CA ILE A 56 10.70 20.38 -10.02
C ILE A 56 12.21 20.11 -10.10
N PRO A 57 12.82 19.21 -9.29
CA PRO A 57 14.25 18.93 -9.38
C PRO A 57 14.72 18.46 -10.76
N LEU A 58 13.85 17.83 -11.58
CA LEU A 58 14.20 17.42 -12.95
C LEU A 58 14.53 18.62 -13.83
N GLU A 59 13.73 19.70 -13.74
CA GLU A 59 13.98 20.95 -14.49
C GLU A 59 15.26 21.64 -13.97
N VAL A 60 15.50 21.64 -12.65
CA VAL A 60 16.72 22.25 -12.09
C VAL A 60 17.96 21.48 -12.54
N GLN A 61 17.92 20.13 -12.56
CA GLN A 61 19.00 19.30 -13.11
C GLN A 61 19.28 19.62 -14.58
N ARG A 62 18.23 19.75 -15.41
CA ARG A 62 18.37 20.15 -16.81
C ARG A 62 19.11 21.48 -16.93
N ARG A 63 18.70 22.49 -16.15
CA ARG A 63 19.31 23.83 -16.17
C ARG A 63 20.76 23.82 -15.68
N ILE A 64 21.09 23.02 -14.66
CA ILE A 64 22.49 22.88 -14.17
C ILE A 64 23.36 22.35 -15.29
N VAL A 65 22.94 21.30 -15.99
CA VAL A 65 23.74 20.68 -17.06
C VAL A 65 23.87 21.63 -18.25
N ASN A 66 22.81 22.31 -18.66
CA ASN A 66 22.87 23.27 -19.76
C ASN A 66 23.79 24.43 -19.39
N ALA A 67 23.70 25.01 -18.19
CA ALA A 67 24.59 26.06 -17.74
C ALA A 67 26.06 25.61 -17.71
N ALA A 68 26.34 24.35 -17.41
CA ALA A 68 27.70 23.81 -17.42
C ALA A 68 28.26 23.61 -18.84
N THR A 69 27.39 23.28 -19.82
CA THR A 69 27.79 23.03 -21.22
C THR A 69 27.87 24.31 -22.07
N GLU A 70 27.14 25.36 -21.71
CA GLU A 70 27.06 26.63 -22.42
C GLU A 70 27.98 27.72 -21.87
N ASN A 71 29.05 27.37 -21.14
CA ASN A 71 29.97 28.29 -20.46
C ASN A 71 29.27 29.24 -19.45
N GLY A 72 28.26 28.73 -18.76
CA GLY A 72 27.56 29.47 -17.72
C GLY A 72 28.50 29.92 -16.56
N SER A 73 28.14 31.01 -15.89
CA SER A 73 28.87 31.47 -14.73
C SER A 73 28.85 30.46 -13.58
N TYR A 74 29.99 30.23 -12.93
CA TYR A 74 30.04 29.38 -11.71
C TYR A 74 29.03 29.80 -10.65
N ARG A 75 28.74 31.10 -10.51
CA ARG A 75 27.71 31.61 -9.57
C ARG A 75 26.33 31.08 -9.92
N THR A 76 25.97 31.03 -11.20
CA THR A 76 24.65 30.48 -11.66
C THR A 76 24.54 29.00 -11.34
N ILE A 77 25.59 28.22 -11.62
CA ILE A 77 25.64 26.79 -11.32
C ILE A 77 25.53 26.57 -9.82
N ALA A 78 26.32 27.30 -9.00
CA ALA A 78 26.26 27.18 -7.55
C ALA A 78 24.87 27.52 -6.97
N LEU A 79 24.22 28.56 -7.49
CA LEU A 79 22.83 28.90 -7.10
C LEU A 79 21.83 27.81 -7.47
N LEU A 80 21.90 27.26 -8.69
CA LEU A 80 21.01 26.17 -9.11
C LEU A 80 21.23 24.91 -8.27
N VAL A 81 22.49 24.57 -7.93
CA VAL A 81 22.79 23.45 -7.03
C VAL A 81 22.24 23.70 -5.64
N LEU A 82 22.34 24.91 -5.11
CA LEU A 82 21.73 25.25 -3.82
C LEU A 82 20.19 25.08 -3.86
N ILE A 83 19.55 25.56 -4.92
CA ILE A 83 18.09 25.40 -5.13
C ILE A 83 17.75 23.91 -5.21
N TYR A 84 18.54 23.11 -5.93
CA TYR A 84 18.33 21.66 -6.04
C TYR A 84 18.38 20.98 -4.66
N VAL A 85 19.38 21.31 -3.84
CA VAL A 85 19.51 20.75 -2.48
C VAL A 85 18.33 21.16 -1.59
N LEU A 86 17.90 22.43 -1.65
CA LEU A 86 16.73 22.88 -0.89
C LEU A 86 15.44 22.17 -1.32
N LEU A 87 15.25 21.95 -2.63
CA LEU A 87 14.11 21.19 -3.14
C LEU A 87 14.15 19.74 -2.70
N ALA A 88 15.33 19.09 -2.75
CA ALA A 88 15.48 17.71 -2.29
C ALA A 88 15.20 17.56 -0.78
N LEU A 89 15.66 18.51 0.03
CA LEU A 89 15.35 18.55 1.46
C LEU A 89 13.84 18.76 1.72
N THR A 90 13.20 19.62 0.93
CA THR A 90 11.76 19.88 1.02
C THR A 90 10.96 18.63 0.62
N GLU A 91 11.31 17.98 -0.51
CA GLU A 91 10.70 16.71 -0.95
C GLU A 91 10.82 15.64 0.15
N GLY A 92 12.03 15.46 0.71
CA GLY A 92 12.28 14.52 1.80
C GLY A 92 11.48 14.83 3.06
N ALA A 93 11.40 16.10 3.46
CA ALA A 93 10.62 16.53 4.63
C ALA A 93 9.12 16.30 4.43
N VAL A 94 8.56 16.66 3.27
CA VAL A 94 7.14 16.42 2.95
C VAL A 94 6.83 14.92 2.91
N LYS A 95 7.72 14.09 2.32
CA LYS A 95 7.59 12.64 2.31
C LYS A 95 7.60 12.05 3.72
N LEU A 96 8.50 12.53 4.58
CA LEU A 96 8.55 12.12 5.99
C LEU A 96 7.24 12.45 6.71
N VAL A 97 6.74 13.68 6.56
CA VAL A 97 5.47 14.12 7.16
C VAL A 97 4.30 13.27 6.66
N LEU A 98 4.22 13.02 5.34
CA LEU A 98 3.17 12.19 4.74
C LEU A 98 3.20 10.76 5.31
N ASN A 99 4.39 10.14 5.39
CA ASN A 99 4.53 8.77 5.89
C ASN A 99 4.14 8.65 7.36
N ILE A 100 4.61 9.58 8.22
CA ILE A 100 4.26 9.60 9.64
C ILE A 100 2.75 9.82 9.81
N TYR A 101 2.18 10.75 9.04
CA TYR A 101 0.76 11.07 9.14
C TYR A 101 -0.15 9.94 8.65
N SER A 102 0.20 9.30 7.52
CA SER A 102 -0.51 8.11 7.02
C SER A 102 -0.42 6.93 7.99
N SER A 103 0.76 6.68 8.57
CA SER A 103 0.93 5.64 9.58
C SER A 103 0.11 5.94 10.84
N TRP A 104 0.06 7.19 11.29
CA TRP A 104 -0.76 7.60 12.43
C TRP A 104 -2.26 7.37 12.17
N ILE A 105 -2.75 7.69 10.97
CA ILE A 105 -4.14 7.42 10.57
C ILE A 105 -4.41 5.91 10.58
N GLY A 106 -3.48 5.12 10.05
CA GLY A 106 -3.57 3.65 10.04
C GLY A 106 -3.68 3.08 11.46
N GLU A 107 -2.79 3.46 12.36
CA GLU A 107 -2.80 3.02 13.76
C GLU A 107 -4.04 3.48 14.52
N ALA A 108 -4.53 4.68 14.26
CA ALA A 108 -5.79 5.16 14.82
C ALA A 108 -6.99 4.30 14.38
N ALA A 109 -7.01 3.91 13.10
CA ALA A 109 -8.03 3.01 12.55
C ALA A 109 -7.92 1.58 13.10
N VAL A 110 -6.71 1.03 13.24
CA VAL A 110 -6.46 -0.27 13.92
C VAL A 110 -7.01 -0.25 15.34
N ARG A 111 -6.63 0.76 16.11
CA ARG A 111 -7.10 0.92 17.49
C ARG A 111 -8.63 1.00 17.55
N TRP A 112 -9.24 1.79 16.69
CA TRP A 112 -10.69 1.92 16.64
C TRP A 112 -11.36 0.57 16.32
N LEU A 113 -10.85 -0.15 15.32
CA LEU A 113 -11.39 -1.45 14.90
C LEU A 113 -11.26 -2.50 16.02
N ARG A 114 -10.09 -2.57 16.67
CA ARG A 114 -9.86 -3.49 17.80
C ARG A 114 -10.81 -3.21 18.96
N LEU A 115 -11.06 -1.94 19.29
CA LEU A 115 -12.02 -1.57 20.33
C LEU A 115 -13.46 -1.97 19.97
N GLN A 116 -13.88 -1.80 18.72
CA GLN A 116 -15.21 -2.21 18.27
C GLN A 116 -15.40 -3.73 18.37
N VAL A 117 -14.40 -4.50 17.94
CA VAL A 117 -14.44 -5.97 18.05
C VAL A 117 -14.46 -6.41 19.51
N PHE A 118 -13.67 -5.78 20.37
CA PHE A 118 -13.65 -6.08 21.81
C PHE A 118 -15.00 -5.79 22.50
N GLU A 119 -15.64 -4.66 22.21
CA GLU A 119 -16.97 -4.35 22.75
C GLU A 119 -18.04 -5.31 22.21
N ALA A 120 -17.97 -5.74 20.94
CA ALA A 120 -18.85 -6.73 20.37
C ALA A 120 -18.75 -8.08 21.10
N SER A 121 -17.53 -8.52 21.42
CA SER A 121 -17.31 -9.78 22.13
C SER A 121 -17.84 -9.75 23.58
N ARG A 122 -17.75 -8.59 24.24
CA ARG A 122 -18.29 -8.45 25.63
C ARG A 122 -19.80 -8.58 25.71
N THR A 123 -20.52 -8.16 24.66
CA THR A 123 -21.99 -8.25 24.62
C THR A 123 -22.48 -9.66 24.27
N SER A 124 -21.64 -10.53 23.70
CA SER A 124 -21.98 -11.90 23.28
C SER A 124 -21.79 -12.93 24.41
N VAL A 125 -21.05 -12.63 25.50
CA VAL A 125 -20.71 -13.59 26.56
C VAL A 125 -21.89 -13.72 27.55
N THR A 126 -22.93 -14.50 27.20
CA THR A 126 -23.99 -14.91 28.15
C THR A 126 -24.25 -16.43 28.11
N GLY A 127 -23.31 -17.26 27.60
CA GLY A 127 -23.48 -18.73 27.55
C GLY A 127 -22.18 -19.48 27.83
N ASP A 128 -22.22 -20.38 28.81
CA ASP A 128 -21.10 -21.01 29.52
C ASP A 128 -20.34 -22.12 28.76
N SER A 129 -20.63 -22.40 27.48
CA SER A 129 -20.09 -23.59 26.81
C SER A 129 -19.32 -23.38 25.50
N MET A 130 -19.01 -22.15 25.10
CA MET A 130 -18.33 -21.83 23.81
C MET A 130 -16.98 -21.11 23.94
N MET A 131 -16.42 -20.99 25.12
CA MET A 131 -15.26 -20.11 25.42
C MET A 131 -14.01 -20.36 24.57
N THR A 132 -13.73 -21.59 24.14
CA THR A 132 -12.48 -21.92 23.42
C THR A 132 -12.57 -21.53 21.93
N SER A 133 -13.72 -21.72 21.28
CA SER A 133 -13.94 -21.38 19.89
C SER A 133 -14.03 -19.86 19.67
N GLU A 134 -14.68 -19.13 20.59
CA GLU A 134 -14.83 -17.69 20.54
C GLU A 134 -13.51 -16.95 20.76
N GLY A 135 -12.66 -17.43 21.69
CA GLY A 135 -11.34 -16.86 21.94
C GLY A 135 -10.41 -16.97 20.74
N VAL A 136 -10.46 -18.08 19.99
CA VAL A 136 -9.69 -18.26 18.76
C VAL A 136 -10.19 -17.32 17.65
N GLN A 137 -11.53 -17.21 17.48
CA GLN A 137 -12.11 -16.29 16.50
C GLN A 137 -11.76 -14.83 16.79
N LEU A 138 -11.86 -14.42 18.06
CA LEU A 138 -11.48 -13.08 18.49
C LEU A 138 -9.99 -12.79 18.22
N SER A 139 -9.12 -13.75 18.50
CA SER A 139 -7.68 -13.64 18.21
C SER A 139 -7.41 -13.43 16.70
N ILE A 140 -8.10 -14.18 15.84
CA ILE A 140 -8.00 -14.04 14.38
C ILE A 140 -8.48 -12.65 13.93
N ILE A 141 -9.61 -12.17 14.46
CA ILE A 141 -10.16 -10.86 14.12
C ILE A 141 -9.21 -9.75 14.55
N LEU A 142 -8.62 -9.84 15.74
CA LEU A 142 -7.65 -8.86 16.22
C LEU A 142 -6.38 -8.83 15.37
N ALA A 143 -5.91 -9.97 14.88
CA ALA A 143 -4.78 -10.05 13.95
C ALA A 143 -5.12 -9.48 12.57
N GLU A 144 -6.33 -9.71 12.05
CA GLU A 144 -6.79 -9.18 10.77
C GLU A 144 -7.13 -7.67 10.83
N ALA A 145 -7.38 -7.11 12.01
CA ALA A 145 -7.62 -5.68 12.20
C ALA A 145 -6.40 -4.81 11.81
N GLU A 146 -5.17 -5.33 12.00
CA GLU A 146 -3.94 -4.58 11.71
C GLU A 146 -3.76 -4.28 10.22
N PRO A 147 -3.82 -5.27 9.28
CA PRO A 147 -3.76 -4.98 7.85
C PRO A 147 -4.88 -4.08 7.36
N VAL A 148 -6.11 -4.25 7.91
CA VAL A 148 -7.27 -3.44 7.51
C VAL A 148 -7.12 -2.00 7.96
N GLY A 149 -6.75 -1.77 9.21
CA GLY A 149 -6.54 -0.42 9.73
C GLY A 149 -5.33 0.25 9.11
N GLY A 150 -4.20 -0.48 8.92
CA GLY A 150 -3.02 0.03 8.26
C GLY A 150 -3.31 0.53 6.83
N PHE A 151 -4.15 -0.19 6.08
CA PHE A 151 -4.58 0.22 4.74
C PHE A 151 -5.35 1.55 4.73
N VAL A 152 -6.06 1.92 5.81
CA VAL A 152 -6.79 3.20 5.89
C VAL A 152 -5.85 4.38 5.66
N GLY A 153 -4.64 4.34 6.22
CA GLY A 153 -3.66 5.43 6.07
C GLY A 153 -3.16 5.63 4.64
N THR A 154 -3.06 4.55 3.86
CA THR A 154 -2.50 4.56 2.50
C THR A 154 -3.57 4.47 1.41
N SER A 155 -4.84 4.31 1.78
CA SER A 155 -5.95 4.01 0.87
C SER A 155 -6.13 5.04 -0.26
N ILE A 156 -5.94 6.33 0.02
CA ILE A 156 -6.08 7.44 -0.93
C ILE A 156 -4.72 8.06 -1.25
N SER A 157 -3.85 8.23 -0.24
CA SER A 157 -2.57 8.91 -0.41
C SER A 157 -1.64 8.19 -1.38
N GLU A 158 -1.55 6.85 -1.29
CA GLU A 158 -0.65 6.05 -2.11
C GLU A 158 -1.01 6.08 -3.60
N PRO A 159 -2.24 5.72 -4.04
CA PRO A 159 -2.58 5.78 -5.45
C PRO A 159 -2.53 7.19 -6.01
N LEU A 160 -2.93 8.21 -5.22
CA LEU A 160 -2.86 9.60 -5.65
C LEU A 160 -1.42 10.05 -5.85
N LEU A 161 -0.51 9.68 -4.94
CA LEU A 161 0.92 10.00 -5.05
C LEU A 161 1.53 9.33 -6.27
N GLN A 162 1.34 8.02 -6.45
CA GLN A 162 1.99 7.26 -7.51
C GLN A 162 1.46 7.64 -8.90
N ILE A 163 0.13 7.80 -9.06
CA ILE A 163 -0.48 8.31 -10.30
C ILE A 163 -0.03 9.75 -10.55
N GLY A 164 0.05 10.58 -9.51
CA GLY A 164 0.52 11.95 -9.59
C GLY A 164 1.95 12.05 -10.09
N ILE A 165 2.88 11.25 -9.55
CA ILE A 165 4.29 11.18 -10.02
C ILE A 165 4.33 10.74 -11.49
N LEU A 166 3.65 9.65 -11.85
CA LEU A 166 3.63 9.16 -13.23
C LEU A 166 3.12 10.23 -14.20
N THR A 167 1.99 10.87 -13.86
CA THR A 167 1.39 11.90 -14.71
C THR A 167 2.26 13.15 -14.82
N ALA A 168 2.81 13.63 -13.70
CA ALA A 168 3.63 14.83 -13.68
C ALA A 168 4.96 14.63 -14.41
N VAL A 169 5.66 13.50 -14.16
CA VAL A 169 6.93 13.21 -14.85
C VAL A 169 6.71 12.93 -16.33
N CYS A 170 5.73 12.09 -16.71
CA CYS A 170 5.43 11.85 -18.13
C CYS A 170 5.00 13.14 -18.84
N GLY A 171 4.15 13.97 -18.22
CA GLY A 171 3.74 15.26 -18.77
C GLY A 171 4.93 16.20 -18.98
N TYR A 172 5.85 16.27 -18.02
CA TYR A 172 7.08 17.04 -18.14
C TYR A 172 7.99 16.53 -19.27
N LEU A 173 8.16 15.21 -19.42
CA LEU A 173 8.96 14.62 -20.50
C LEU A 173 8.33 14.87 -21.88
N VAL A 174 7.00 14.77 -21.99
CA VAL A 174 6.27 15.12 -23.23
C VAL A 174 6.48 16.60 -23.59
N TYR A 175 6.43 17.48 -22.60
CA TYR A 175 6.69 18.91 -22.80
C TYR A 175 8.10 19.18 -23.32
N LEU A 176 9.12 18.47 -22.82
CA LEU A 176 10.51 18.63 -23.26
C LEU A 176 10.74 18.12 -24.69
N GLN A 177 10.39 16.85 -24.95
CA GLN A 177 10.60 16.22 -26.26
C GLN A 177 9.62 15.02 -26.45
N PRO A 178 8.52 15.21 -27.20
CA PRO A 178 7.49 14.19 -27.40
C PRO A 178 8.02 12.89 -28.02
N LEU A 179 8.94 12.98 -28.98
CA LEU A 179 9.47 11.80 -29.68
C LEU A 179 10.29 10.89 -28.77
N ILE A 180 11.14 11.44 -27.90
CA ILE A 180 11.90 10.65 -26.93
C ILE A 180 10.94 10.02 -25.94
N THR A 181 9.91 10.76 -25.50
CA THR A 181 8.90 10.26 -24.57
C THR A 181 8.12 9.08 -25.12
N ILE A 182 7.72 9.11 -26.40
CA ILE A 182 7.02 8.00 -27.05
C ILE A 182 7.88 6.73 -27.01
N ILE A 183 9.19 6.84 -27.29
CA ILE A 183 10.11 5.68 -27.21
C ILE A 183 10.19 5.15 -25.80
N VAL A 184 10.35 6.02 -24.80
CA VAL A 184 10.39 5.63 -23.39
C VAL A 184 9.10 4.89 -23.02
N ILE A 185 7.94 5.46 -23.34
CA ILE A 185 6.63 4.85 -23.07
C ILE A 185 6.53 3.48 -23.75
N THR A 186 6.93 3.39 -25.02
CA THR A 186 6.85 2.13 -25.80
C THR A 186 7.69 1.02 -25.19
N ILE A 187 8.87 1.34 -24.65
CA ILE A 187 9.74 0.37 -23.95
C ILE A 187 9.14 -0.05 -22.60
N PHE A 188 8.46 0.86 -21.90
CA PHE A 188 7.83 0.57 -20.62
C PHE A 188 6.45 -0.09 -20.74
N LEU A 189 5.76 0.06 -21.86
CA LEU A 189 4.42 -0.50 -22.06
C LEU A 189 4.33 -2.03 -21.80
N PRO A 190 5.28 -2.88 -22.24
CA PRO A 190 5.25 -4.30 -21.91
C PRO A 190 5.32 -4.58 -20.42
N GLN A 191 6.01 -3.74 -19.64
CA GLN A 191 6.13 -3.88 -18.19
C GLN A 191 4.76 -3.77 -17.50
N SER A 192 3.88 -2.92 -18.02
CA SER A 192 2.51 -2.78 -17.49
C SER A 192 1.67 -4.05 -17.65
N GLY A 193 2.00 -4.90 -18.62
CA GLY A 193 1.33 -6.18 -18.84
C GLY A 193 1.95 -7.33 -18.06
N PHE A 194 3.26 -7.56 -18.17
CA PHE A 194 3.87 -8.76 -17.57
C PHE A 194 4.00 -8.68 -16.04
N VAL A 195 4.21 -7.51 -15.44
CA VAL A 195 4.37 -7.37 -13.99
C VAL A 195 3.12 -7.83 -13.24
N PRO A 196 1.90 -7.37 -13.55
CA PRO A 196 0.70 -7.87 -12.88
C PRO A 196 0.48 -9.39 -13.07
N ILE A 197 0.79 -9.93 -14.25
CA ILE A 197 0.64 -11.37 -14.56
C ILE A 197 1.61 -12.19 -13.68
N MET A 198 2.87 -11.80 -13.63
CA MET A 198 3.88 -12.48 -12.82
C MET A 198 3.60 -12.33 -11.33
N GLN A 199 3.15 -11.16 -10.88
CA GLN A 199 2.76 -10.92 -9.50
C GLN A 199 1.54 -11.78 -9.10
N ALA A 200 0.53 -11.91 -9.96
CA ALA A 200 -0.60 -12.81 -9.72
C ALA A 200 -0.16 -14.27 -9.62
N ALA A 201 0.82 -14.70 -10.44
CA ALA A 201 1.40 -16.02 -10.36
C ALA A 201 2.18 -16.27 -9.06
N ILE A 202 2.92 -15.27 -8.56
CA ILE A 202 3.57 -15.30 -7.24
C ILE A 202 2.53 -15.43 -6.13
N ASN A 203 1.52 -14.57 -6.12
CA ASN A 203 0.48 -14.54 -5.08
C ASN A 203 -0.27 -15.88 -4.98
N ARG A 204 -0.59 -16.52 -6.12
CA ARG A 204 -1.22 -17.85 -6.15
C ARG A 204 -0.34 -18.92 -5.51
N ARG A 205 0.99 -18.88 -5.73
CA ARG A 205 1.94 -19.83 -5.12
C ARG A 205 2.12 -19.55 -3.62
N VAL A 206 2.16 -18.29 -3.23
CA VAL A 206 2.20 -17.89 -1.81
C VAL A 206 0.96 -18.42 -1.08
N GLY A 207 -0.24 -18.29 -1.67
CA GLY A 207 -1.47 -18.85 -1.10
C GLY A 207 -1.39 -20.37 -0.92
N LYS A 208 -0.88 -21.12 -1.92
CA LYS A 208 -0.65 -22.56 -1.80
C LYS A 208 0.34 -22.91 -0.68
N ARG A 209 1.44 -22.16 -0.58
CA ARG A 209 2.43 -22.36 0.49
C ARG A 209 1.80 -22.17 1.88
N ILE A 210 1.00 -21.13 2.06
CA ILE A 210 0.32 -20.87 3.33
C ILE A 210 -0.63 -22.01 3.67
N GLY A 211 -1.39 -22.54 2.70
CA GLY A 211 -2.27 -23.70 2.91
C GLY A 211 -1.51 -24.94 3.36
N ILE A 212 -0.39 -25.28 2.71
CA ILE A 212 0.42 -26.44 3.11
C ILE A 212 1.02 -26.24 4.51
N MET A 213 1.55 -25.06 4.82
CA MET A 213 2.10 -24.76 6.15
C MET A 213 1.03 -24.85 7.24
N ARG A 214 -0.20 -24.41 6.95
CA ARG A 214 -1.31 -24.55 7.89
C ARG A 214 -1.65 -26.01 8.16
N ASN A 215 -1.75 -26.84 7.12
CA ASN A 215 -1.99 -28.27 7.28
C ASN A 215 -0.88 -28.96 8.08
N VAL A 216 0.39 -28.61 7.83
CA VAL A 216 1.54 -29.11 8.63
C VAL A 216 1.39 -28.71 10.09
N SER A 217 1.00 -27.46 10.38
CA SER A 217 0.80 -27.00 11.76
C SER A 217 -0.39 -27.69 12.45
N GLU A 218 -1.47 -27.92 11.73
CA GLU A 218 -2.65 -28.64 12.26
C GLU A 218 -2.30 -30.10 12.59
N ASP A 219 -1.56 -30.79 11.71
CA ASP A 219 -1.11 -32.18 11.94
C ASP A 219 -0.17 -32.28 13.16
N ILE A 220 0.77 -31.33 13.31
CA ILE A 220 1.69 -31.32 14.49
C ILE A 220 0.88 -31.16 15.80
N VAL A 221 -0.15 -30.30 15.80
CA VAL A 221 -1.00 -30.09 16.99
C VAL A 221 -1.86 -31.31 17.29
N GLN A 222 -2.39 -32.01 16.26
CA GLN A 222 -3.27 -33.18 16.43
C GLN A 222 -2.50 -34.46 16.80
N MET A 223 -1.26 -34.64 16.27
CA MET A 223 -0.47 -35.86 16.53
C MET A 223 0.08 -35.95 17.96
N GLY A 224 0.10 -34.84 18.72
CA GLY A 224 0.58 -34.83 20.09
C GLY A 224 2.00 -35.42 20.22
N HIS A 225 2.16 -36.66 20.64
CA HIS A 225 3.44 -37.37 20.79
C HIS A 225 3.57 -38.57 19.84
N ALA A 226 2.70 -38.73 18.83
CA ALA A 226 2.81 -39.81 17.87
C ALA A 226 3.98 -39.55 16.90
N ILE A 227 4.89 -40.53 16.80
CA ILE A 227 6.04 -40.51 15.88
C ILE A 227 5.49 -40.54 14.44
N ASP A 228 5.90 -39.59 13.58
CA ASP A 228 5.60 -39.58 12.15
C ASP A 228 6.26 -40.81 11.48
N THR A 229 5.55 -41.92 11.45
CA THR A 229 6.04 -43.21 10.95
C THR A 229 6.10 -43.27 9.42
N ASP A 230 5.39 -42.35 8.71
CA ASP A 230 5.19 -42.46 7.28
C ASP A 230 5.93 -41.38 6.45
N GLY A 231 6.74 -40.50 7.04
CA GLY A 231 7.50 -39.47 6.31
C GLY A 231 6.63 -38.43 5.58
N HIS A 232 5.33 -38.38 5.85
CA HIS A 232 4.38 -37.43 5.24
C HIS A 232 4.72 -35.97 5.51
N GLN A 233 5.21 -35.67 6.72
CA GLN A 233 5.61 -34.31 7.09
C GLN A 233 6.87 -33.87 6.34
N ALA A 234 7.86 -34.75 6.20
CA ALA A 234 9.08 -34.48 5.41
C ALA A 234 8.75 -34.20 3.94
N SER A 235 7.80 -34.96 3.37
CA SER A 235 7.31 -34.73 1.99
C SER A 235 6.64 -33.36 1.84
N ARG A 236 5.76 -32.95 2.76
CA ARG A 236 5.09 -31.65 2.74
C ARG A 236 6.08 -30.48 2.90
N ILE A 237 7.10 -30.63 3.75
CA ILE A 237 8.19 -29.65 3.87
C ILE A 237 8.96 -29.56 2.55
N GLY A 238 9.20 -30.68 1.87
CA GLY A 238 9.77 -30.72 0.54
C GLY A 238 8.91 -29.99 -0.51
N ASP A 239 7.58 -30.08 -0.41
CA ASP A 239 6.65 -29.34 -1.26
C ASP A 239 6.73 -27.83 -1.01
N VAL A 240 6.85 -27.39 0.24
CA VAL A 240 7.08 -25.98 0.58
C VAL A 240 8.37 -25.47 -0.04
N PHE A 241 9.45 -26.24 0.01
CA PHE A 241 10.71 -25.89 -0.64
C PHE A 241 10.53 -25.71 -2.17
N ARG A 242 9.86 -26.65 -2.84
CA ARG A 242 9.60 -26.59 -4.29
C ARG A 242 8.77 -25.35 -4.66
N ILE A 243 7.76 -25.05 -3.86
CA ILE A 243 6.93 -23.85 -4.06
C ILE A 243 7.74 -22.58 -3.86
N ASN A 244 8.56 -22.50 -2.80
CA ASN A 244 9.43 -21.35 -2.55
C ASN A 244 10.41 -21.13 -3.71
N MET A 245 11.05 -22.19 -4.21
CA MET A 245 11.95 -22.09 -5.36
C MET A 245 11.21 -21.62 -6.62
N SER A 246 9.97 -22.05 -6.82
CA SER A 246 9.14 -21.57 -7.92
C SER A 246 8.78 -20.08 -7.76
N ILE A 247 8.48 -19.62 -6.54
CA ILE A 247 8.25 -18.20 -6.23
C ILE A 247 9.51 -17.40 -6.54
N TYR A 248 10.67 -17.82 -6.05
CA TYR A 248 11.94 -17.12 -6.29
C TYR A 248 12.30 -17.05 -7.78
N LYS A 249 12.12 -18.13 -8.54
CA LYS A 249 12.34 -18.12 -9.99
C LYS A 249 11.51 -17.03 -10.68
N ILE A 250 10.20 -16.98 -10.38
CA ILE A 250 9.32 -15.96 -11.00
C ILE A 250 9.73 -14.56 -10.53
N LYS A 251 9.96 -14.36 -9.23
CA LYS A 251 10.36 -13.07 -8.67
C LYS A 251 11.65 -12.53 -9.31
N PHE A 252 12.67 -13.37 -9.40
CA PHE A 252 13.96 -12.95 -9.98
C PHE A 252 13.86 -12.75 -11.50
N THR A 253 13.07 -13.57 -12.21
CA THR A 253 12.81 -13.35 -13.64
C THR A 253 12.06 -12.03 -13.86
N MET A 254 11.06 -11.73 -13.04
CA MET A 254 10.34 -10.45 -13.09
C MET A 254 11.30 -9.28 -12.86
N ASN A 255 12.13 -9.32 -11.82
CA ASN A 255 13.10 -8.27 -11.54
C ASN A 255 14.13 -8.12 -12.68
N PHE A 256 14.60 -9.22 -13.26
CA PHE A 256 15.48 -9.20 -14.41
C PHE A 256 14.82 -8.51 -15.61
N MET A 257 13.57 -8.85 -15.92
CA MET A 257 12.82 -8.22 -17.02
C MET A 257 12.61 -6.71 -16.79
N MET A 258 12.25 -6.33 -15.56
CA MET A 258 12.09 -4.92 -15.21
C MET A 258 13.40 -4.15 -15.37
N ASN A 259 14.51 -4.68 -14.85
CA ASN A 259 15.82 -4.06 -15.00
C ASN A 259 16.23 -3.97 -16.48
N LEU A 260 16.01 -5.03 -17.26
CA LEU A 260 16.30 -5.04 -18.69
C LEU A 260 15.52 -3.95 -19.42
N MET A 261 14.21 -3.81 -19.17
CA MET A 261 13.38 -2.74 -19.76
C MET A 261 13.91 -1.35 -19.39
N THR A 262 14.31 -1.14 -18.13
CA THR A 262 14.91 0.10 -17.67
C THR A 262 16.21 0.41 -18.42
N GLN A 263 17.10 -0.58 -18.58
CA GLN A 263 18.36 -0.40 -19.33
C GLN A 263 18.10 -0.15 -20.83
N MET A 264 17.12 -0.83 -21.42
CA MET A 264 16.70 -0.54 -22.80
C MET A 264 16.12 0.89 -22.95
N GLY A 265 15.41 1.36 -21.91
CA GLY A 265 14.94 2.74 -21.84
C GLY A 265 16.10 3.75 -21.84
N TYR A 266 17.12 3.53 -21.02
CA TYR A 266 18.33 4.37 -21.02
C TYR A 266 19.05 4.31 -22.36
N ALA A 267 19.22 3.13 -22.95
CA ALA A 267 19.85 3.00 -24.27
C ALA A 267 19.07 3.77 -25.35
N GLY A 268 17.74 3.70 -25.34
CA GLY A 268 16.88 4.47 -26.25
C GLY A 268 17.00 5.98 -26.06
N ILE A 269 17.05 6.45 -24.79
CA ILE A 269 17.27 7.86 -24.46
C ILE A 269 18.64 8.33 -24.97
N PHE A 270 19.71 7.58 -24.73
CA PHE A 270 21.05 7.96 -25.18
C PHE A 270 21.17 7.92 -26.71
N ALA A 271 20.59 6.92 -27.38
CA ALA A 271 20.66 6.82 -28.82
C ALA A 271 19.92 7.98 -29.52
N LEU A 272 18.64 8.17 -29.19
CA LEU A 272 17.82 9.20 -29.83
C LEU A 272 18.11 10.59 -29.28
N GLY A 273 18.29 10.72 -27.97
CA GLY A 273 18.66 11.98 -27.33
C GLY A 273 20.03 12.46 -27.78
N GLY A 274 21.03 11.57 -27.86
CA GLY A 274 22.34 11.87 -28.43
C GLY A 274 22.26 12.32 -29.90
N TYR A 275 21.47 11.62 -30.71
CA TYR A 275 21.23 12.04 -32.10
C TYR A 275 20.63 13.46 -32.19
N PHE A 276 19.64 13.78 -31.34
CA PHE A 276 19.01 15.09 -31.32
C PHE A 276 19.96 16.19 -30.79
N VAL A 277 20.84 15.88 -29.87
CA VAL A 277 21.89 16.81 -29.41
C VAL A 277 22.86 17.11 -30.53
N VAL A 278 23.39 16.09 -31.22
CA VAL A 278 24.33 16.27 -32.35
C VAL A 278 23.69 17.06 -33.51
N THR A 279 22.40 16.85 -33.77
CA THR A 279 21.66 17.59 -34.79
C THR A 279 21.14 18.97 -34.33
N GLY A 280 21.46 19.40 -33.12
CA GLY A 280 21.05 20.71 -32.56
C GLY A 280 19.56 20.84 -32.26
N LYS A 281 18.81 19.74 -32.19
CA LYS A 281 17.37 19.73 -31.94
C LYS A 281 17.02 19.76 -30.45
N THR A 282 17.96 19.43 -29.59
CA THR A 282 17.77 19.42 -28.14
C THR A 282 19.08 19.68 -27.41
N GLU A 283 18.98 20.05 -26.13
CA GLU A 283 20.10 20.34 -25.26
C GLU A 283 20.56 19.08 -24.50
N ILE A 284 21.82 19.03 -24.08
CA ILE A 284 22.38 17.92 -23.30
C ILE A 284 21.61 17.75 -21.98
N GLY A 285 21.26 18.85 -21.31
CA GLY A 285 20.46 18.83 -20.08
C GLY A 285 19.10 18.16 -20.24
N THR A 286 18.50 18.22 -21.44
CA THR A 286 17.25 17.51 -21.74
C THR A 286 17.46 16.00 -21.69
N VAL A 287 18.56 15.47 -22.23
CA VAL A 287 18.90 14.04 -22.13
C VAL A 287 19.05 13.60 -20.67
N VAL A 288 19.72 14.42 -19.86
CA VAL A 288 19.87 14.16 -18.42
C VAL A 288 18.52 14.19 -17.69
N ALA A 289 17.62 15.12 -18.05
CA ALA A 289 16.28 15.16 -17.49
C ALA A 289 15.47 13.91 -17.85
N PHE A 290 15.62 13.35 -19.08
CA PHE A 290 15.00 12.10 -19.48
C PHE A 290 15.53 10.90 -18.68
N VAL A 291 16.85 10.80 -18.46
CA VAL A 291 17.47 9.75 -17.65
C VAL A 291 16.96 9.80 -16.20
N SER A 292 16.95 10.99 -15.61
CA SER A 292 16.44 11.19 -14.24
C SER A 292 14.92 10.96 -14.14
N GLY A 293 14.16 11.41 -15.13
CA GLY A 293 12.71 11.19 -15.20
C GLY A 293 12.36 9.70 -15.33
N LEU A 294 13.10 8.96 -16.17
CA LEU A 294 12.92 7.51 -16.30
C LEU A 294 13.17 6.79 -14.96
N SER A 295 14.21 7.18 -14.24
CA SER A 295 14.49 6.64 -12.90
C SER A 295 13.31 6.87 -11.93
N LYS A 296 12.65 8.04 -12.01
CA LYS A 296 11.50 8.38 -11.16
C LYS A 296 10.20 7.68 -11.55
N ILE A 297 10.07 7.12 -12.75
CA ILE A 297 8.85 6.40 -13.20
C ILE A 297 8.86 4.94 -12.75
N ASN A 298 10.04 4.34 -12.57
CA ASN A 298 10.18 2.90 -12.36
C ASN A 298 9.49 2.40 -11.07
N ASP A 299 9.73 3.07 -9.95
CA ASP A 299 9.20 2.66 -8.64
C ASP A 299 7.68 2.89 -8.50
N PRO A 300 7.10 4.04 -8.89
CA PRO A 300 5.68 4.33 -8.77
C PRO A 300 4.77 3.29 -9.42
N TRP A 301 5.17 2.68 -10.53
CA TRP A 301 4.40 1.63 -11.15
C TRP A 301 4.31 0.38 -10.27
N GLY A 302 5.43 -0.05 -9.70
CA GLY A 302 5.47 -1.18 -8.77
C GLY A 302 4.63 -0.94 -7.51
N ASP A 303 4.70 0.26 -6.95
CA ASP A 303 3.95 0.66 -5.77
C ASP A 303 2.45 0.71 -6.04
N LEU A 304 2.01 1.17 -7.21
CA LEU A 304 0.61 1.15 -7.61
C LEU A 304 0.05 -0.27 -7.74
N VAL A 305 0.83 -1.19 -8.31
CA VAL A 305 0.46 -2.62 -8.40
C VAL A 305 0.36 -3.25 -7.00
N ASN A 306 1.31 -2.95 -6.11
CA ASN A 306 1.29 -3.40 -4.72
C ASN A 306 0.06 -2.85 -3.98
N TRP A 307 -0.21 -1.56 -4.10
CA TRP A 307 -1.40 -0.93 -3.51
C TRP A 307 -2.70 -1.60 -3.97
N TYR A 308 -2.83 -1.88 -5.28
CA TYR A 308 -4.02 -2.57 -5.80
C TYR A 308 -4.18 -3.98 -5.23
N ARG A 309 -3.09 -4.72 -5.09
CA ARG A 309 -3.08 -6.03 -4.42
C ARG A 309 -3.54 -5.91 -2.96
N ASP A 310 -2.97 -4.95 -2.24
CA ASP A 310 -3.27 -4.73 -0.81
C ASP A 310 -4.72 -4.29 -0.62
N LEU A 311 -5.27 -3.48 -1.54
CA LEU A 311 -6.70 -3.16 -1.58
C LEU A 311 -7.57 -4.43 -1.67
N ARG A 312 -7.24 -5.35 -2.60
CA ARG A 312 -8.03 -6.59 -2.81
C ARG A 312 -7.97 -7.51 -1.59
N VAL A 313 -6.78 -7.68 -1.02
CA VAL A 313 -6.59 -8.49 0.19
C VAL A 313 -7.34 -7.88 1.38
N THR A 314 -7.23 -6.56 1.55
CA THR A 314 -7.90 -5.84 2.64
C THR A 314 -9.41 -5.88 2.52
N GLN A 315 -9.97 -5.83 1.29
CA GLN A 315 -11.42 -6.00 1.08
C GLN A 315 -11.92 -7.35 1.59
N VAL A 316 -11.18 -8.43 1.33
CA VAL A 316 -11.54 -9.78 1.81
C VAL A 316 -11.47 -9.84 3.34
N LYS A 317 -10.38 -9.34 3.93
CA LYS A 317 -10.18 -9.32 5.38
C LYS A 317 -11.24 -8.48 6.10
N TYR A 318 -11.57 -7.32 5.56
CA TYR A 318 -12.64 -6.47 6.09
C TYR A 318 -14.00 -7.18 6.04
N GLY A 319 -14.30 -7.89 4.95
CA GLY A 319 -15.51 -8.70 4.83
C GLY A 319 -15.62 -9.77 5.93
N LEU A 320 -14.53 -10.43 6.28
CA LEU A 320 -14.50 -11.40 7.38
C LEU A 320 -14.79 -10.73 8.72
N ILE A 321 -14.16 -9.60 9.02
CA ILE A 321 -14.41 -8.85 10.26
C ILE A 321 -15.86 -8.36 10.33
N TYR A 322 -16.38 -7.83 9.23
CA TYR A 322 -17.76 -7.34 9.14
C TYR A 322 -18.79 -8.45 9.41
N ASN A 323 -18.64 -9.61 8.76
CA ASN A 323 -19.54 -10.74 8.94
C ASN A 323 -19.49 -11.29 10.38
N SER A 324 -18.30 -11.41 10.95
CA SER A 324 -18.13 -11.88 12.34
C SER A 324 -18.75 -10.91 13.35
N ALA A 325 -18.66 -9.60 13.13
CA ALA A 325 -19.27 -8.60 13.98
C ALA A 325 -20.81 -8.61 13.91
N GLN A 326 -21.39 -8.96 12.74
CA GLN A 326 -22.86 -9.06 12.60
C GLN A 326 -23.42 -10.32 13.26
N VAL A 327 -22.74 -11.45 13.18
CA VAL A 327 -23.17 -12.70 13.85
C VAL A 327 -23.26 -12.49 15.36
N GLY A 328 -22.31 -11.76 15.96
CA GLY A 328 -22.34 -11.41 17.38
C GLY A 328 -23.52 -10.52 17.79
N THR A 329 -24.00 -9.65 16.90
CA THR A 329 -25.16 -8.78 17.18
C THR A 329 -26.50 -9.48 16.94
N ALA A 330 -26.60 -10.41 16.01
CA ALA A 330 -27.82 -11.18 15.73
C ALA A 330 -28.14 -12.18 16.86
N SER A 331 -27.12 -12.83 17.45
CA SER A 331 -27.30 -13.71 18.61
C SER A 331 -27.71 -12.98 19.90
N ALA A 332 -27.38 -11.70 20.03
CA ALA A 332 -27.80 -10.87 21.17
C ALA A 332 -29.25 -10.35 21.08
N GLY A 333 -29.86 -10.38 19.87
CA GLY A 333 -31.23 -9.89 19.62
C GLY A 333 -32.33 -10.95 19.79
N GLU A 334 -31.98 -12.23 19.81
CA GLU A 334 -32.94 -13.35 20.03
C GLU A 334 -32.88 -13.85 21.48
N LEU A 335 -33.26 -13.02 22.44
CA LEU A 335 -33.72 -13.52 23.73
C LEU A 335 -35.19 -13.93 23.57
N PRO A 336 -35.56 -15.21 23.79
CA PRO A 336 -36.96 -15.62 23.75
C PRO A 336 -37.74 -14.87 24.85
N GLY A 337 -38.78 -14.19 24.42
CA GLY A 337 -39.67 -13.45 25.28
C GLY A 337 -40.17 -14.33 26.43
N ALA A 338 -40.12 -13.78 27.62
CA ALA A 338 -40.74 -14.30 28.82
C ALA A 338 -42.24 -14.61 28.50
N SER A 339 -42.57 -15.85 28.49
CA SER A 339 -43.98 -16.29 28.49
C SER A 339 -44.66 -15.76 29.74
N PRO A 340 -45.83 -15.15 29.67
CA PRO A 340 -46.57 -14.79 30.88
C PRO A 340 -47.05 -16.04 31.59
N CYS A 341 -46.73 -16.19 32.86
CA CYS A 341 -47.32 -17.15 33.75
C CYS A 341 -48.85 -17.00 33.69
N LEU A 342 -49.55 -17.99 33.15
CA LEU A 342 -50.99 -18.19 33.32
C LEU A 342 -51.20 -18.57 34.79
N GLU A 343 -51.78 -17.67 35.56
CA GLU A 343 -52.54 -17.98 36.75
C GLU A 343 -53.71 -18.89 36.38
N ALA A 344 -53.73 -20.07 36.96
CA ALA A 344 -54.94 -20.90 36.98
C ALA A 344 -55.43 -20.97 38.40
N HIS A 345 -56.52 -20.29 38.66
CA HIS A 345 -57.45 -20.51 39.76
C HIS A 345 -58.16 -21.87 39.62
N SER A 346 -58.28 -22.57 40.72
CA SER A 346 -59.33 -23.36 41.29
C SER A 346 -58.81 -24.60 41.95
#